data_c764f70c0e6cf3f75f6b283003f49f3d
#
_entry.id   c764f70c0e6cf3f75f6b283003f49f3d
#
_cell.length_a   1.000
_cell.length_b   1.000
_cell.length_c   1.000
_cell.angle_alpha   90.00
_cell.angle_beta   90.00
_cell.angle_gamma   90.00
#
_symmetry.space_group_name_H-M   'P 1'
#
loop_
_entity.id
_entity.type
_entity.pdbx_description
1 polymer ?
#
loop_
_entity_poly.entity_id
_entity_poly.type
_entity_poly.pdbx_seq_one_letter_code
_entity_poly.pdbx_strand_id
1 'polypeptide(L)'
;MTDPAPAPGRAGTAEAPDASPTGWLMPSEADRHDCTWMAWPSAGYTLGDTPEEVAAARRTWAAVANAVIEFEPVRMVVVPADVPVARQHLHPDVELLEAELDDAWMRDIGPTFVRSRDGARLGAVDWVFNGWGAQAWASWEHDSRIGAFVTEATGAEAIGSSLVNEGGGIHVDGMGTVLLTETVQLDPGRNPGLTRADAEAELARTIGATTCIWLPRGLNRDYDEFGTRGHVDIVATIPSPGVVLLHDQQDPSHPDHAVSRQLRELLEDARDARGQRFEVVGVPAPRTLADGEGPVDWSYINHLVVNDGVIACTFGDEQDDASLGVLADAYPGRRVVGVDARPLFDRGGGIHCITQQQPAL
;
A
#
# COMPACT_ATOMS: atom_id res chain seq x y z
N MET A 1 -42.22 -38.79 -3.03
CA MET A 1 -41.62 -38.01 -1.91
C MET A 1 -40.13 -38.23 -2.04
N THR A 2 -39.45 -37.28 -2.61
CA THR A 2 -37.99 -37.28 -2.80
C THR A 2 -37.37 -36.34 -1.76
N ASP A 3 -36.51 -36.88 -0.92
CA ASP A 3 -35.78 -36.11 0.11
C ASP A 3 -34.94 -34.99 -0.53
N PRO A 4 -34.84 -33.83 0.09
CA PRO A 4 -34.00 -32.76 -0.37
C PRO A 4 -32.52 -33.06 -0.06
N ALA A 5 -31.62 -32.74 -1.03
CA ALA A 5 -30.20 -32.86 -0.91
C ALA A 5 -29.62 -31.99 0.24
N PRO A 6 -28.57 -32.42 0.92
CA PRO A 6 -27.94 -31.64 1.99
C PRO A 6 -27.27 -30.38 1.44
N ALA A 7 -27.39 -29.29 2.20
CA ALA A 7 -26.76 -28.01 1.92
C ALA A 7 -25.23 -28.11 1.94
N PRO A 8 -24.50 -27.32 1.12
CA PRO A 8 -23.04 -27.33 1.12
C PRO A 8 -22.51 -26.83 2.46
N GLY A 9 -21.58 -27.63 3.03
CA GLY A 9 -20.92 -27.35 4.30
C GLY A 9 -20.15 -26.02 4.20
N ARG A 10 -20.21 -25.23 5.28
CA ARG A 10 -19.37 -24.06 5.49
C ARG A 10 -17.91 -24.45 5.32
N ALA A 11 -17.20 -23.78 4.43
CA ALA A 11 -15.75 -23.86 4.35
C ALA A 11 -15.17 -23.49 5.74
N GLY A 12 -14.43 -24.41 6.33
CA GLY A 12 -13.74 -24.16 7.59
C GLY A 12 -12.71 -23.07 7.37
N THR A 13 -12.71 -22.08 8.26
CA THR A 13 -11.63 -21.09 8.35
C THR A 13 -10.33 -21.86 8.61
N ALA A 14 -9.41 -21.87 7.63
CA ALA A 14 -8.07 -22.40 7.83
C ALA A 14 -7.37 -21.52 8.89
N GLU A 15 -6.96 -22.10 10.00
CA GLU A 15 -6.13 -21.40 11.00
C GLU A 15 -4.75 -21.12 10.40
N ALA A 16 -4.25 -19.89 10.61
CA ALA A 16 -2.89 -19.51 10.24
C ALA A 16 -1.86 -20.32 11.01
N PRO A 17 -0.70 -20.68 10.43
CA PRO A 17 0.34 -21.42 11.12
C PRO A 17 0.84 -20.68 12.38
N ASP A 18 1.00 -21.42 13.47
CA ASP A 18 1.37 -20.92 14.81
C ASP A 18 2.88 -20.64 14.88
N ALA A 19 3.33 -19.49 14.41
CA ALA A 19 4.76 -19.21 14.29
C ALA A 19 5.24 -17.78 14.58
N SER A 20 4.38 -16.81 14.97
CA SER A 20 4.89 -15.51 15.40
C SER A 20 5.31 -15.55 16.87
N PRO A 21 6.56 -15.23 17.21
CA PRO A 21 7.05 -15.24 18.60
C PRO A 21 6.39 -14.16 19.48
N THR A 22 5.75 -13.16 18.88
CA THR A 22 5.16 -12.00 19.58
C THR A 22 3.63 -12.02 19.62
N GLY A 23 2.99 -12.92 18.89
CA GLY A 23 1.53 -13.02 18.83
C GLY A 23 0.84 -11.96 17.96
N TRP A 24 1.60 -11.20 17.14
CA TRP A 24 1.08 -10.22 16.18
C TRP A 24 0.93 -10.82 14.79
N LEU A 25 -0.01 -10.28 14.02
CA LEU A 25 -0.20 -10.60 12.60
C LEU A 25 -0.71 -9.35 11.87
N MET A 26 -0.07 -8.99 10.77
CA MET A 26 -0.60 -7.99 9.84
C MET A 26 -1.77 -8.62 9.09
N PRO A 27 -2.99 -8.07 9.22
CA PRO A 27 -4.15 -8.59 8.50
C PRO A 27 -4.06 -8.29 7.01
N SER A 28 -4.83 -9.01 6.20
CA SER A 28 -5.01 -8.67 4.79
C SER A 28 -5.63 -7.28 4.66
N GLU A 29 -5.26 -6.54 3.64
CA GLU A 29 -5.90 -5.26 3.30
C GLU A 29 -7.38 -5.42 2.89
N ALA A 30 -7.81 -6.64 2.57
CA ALA A 30 -9.21 -6.95 2.32
C ALA A 30 -10.02 -7.25 3.59
N ASP A 31 -9.40 -7.30 4.76
CA ASP A 31 -10.12 -7.42 6.04
C ASP A 31 -10.93 -6.14 6.31
N ARG A 32 -11.84 -6.19 7.30
CA ARG A 32 -12.64 -5.02 7.67
C ARG A 32 -11.77 -3.94 8.32
N HIS A 33 -12.00 -2.68 7.96
CA HIS A 33 -11.33 -1.51 8.51
C HIS A 33 -12.20 -0.74 9.48
N ASP A 34 -11.58 -0.11 10.49
CA ASP A 34 -12.18 0.94 11.30
C ASP A 34 -12.17 2.29 10.58
N CYS A 35 -11.07 2.59 9.88
CA CYS A 35 -10.89 3.81 9.10
C CYS A 35 -9.68 3.72 8.17
N THR A 36 -9.59 4.68 7.26
CA THR A 36 -8.39 4.97 6.47
C THR A 36 -7.72 6.26 6.98
N TRP A 37 -6.40 6.18 7.19
CA TRP A 37 -5.55 7.34 7.50
C TRP A 37 -4.97 7.94 6.24
N MET A 38 -4.86 9.26 6.21
CA MET A 38 -4.23 10.06 5.16
C MET A 38 -3.46 11.23 5.77
N ALA A 39 -2.56 11.86 5.00
CA ALA A 39 -1.93 13.12 5.34
C ALA A 39 -2.26 14.19 4.29
N TRP A 40 -2.45 15.43 4.72
CA TRP A 40 -2.78 16.54 3.83
C TRP A 40 -1.50 17.14 3.22
N PRO A 41 -1.43 17.36 1.89
CA PRO A 41 -0.25 17.96 1.26
C PRO A 41 -0.12 19.44 1.68
N SER A 42 0.86 19.71 2.55
CA SER A 42 1.12 21.03 3.15
C SER A 42 2.49 21.58 2.78
N ALA A 43 3.45 20.72 2.47
CA ALA A 43 4.83 21.06 2.14
C ALA A 43 5.43 19.99 1.22
N GLY A 44 6.73 20.03 1.02
CA GLY A 44 7.51 19.03 0.30
C GLY A 44 7.32 19.06 -1.21
N TYR A 45 7.95 18.09 -1.86
CA TYR A 45 7.86 17.88 -3.31
C TYR A 45 6.42 17.67 -3.79
N THR A 46 5.65 16.94 -3.01
CA THR A 46 4.24 16.61 -3.31
C THR A 46 3.35 17.84 -3.49
N LEU A 47 3.56 18.89 -2.67
CA LEU A 47 2.75 20.10 -2.78
C LEU A 47 3.05 20.87 -4.07
N GLY A 48 4.31 20.93 -4.49
CA GLY A 48 4.79 21.73 -5.62
C GLY A 48 5.04 23.20 -5.25
N ASP A 49 5.64 23.93 -6.18
CA ASP A 49 6.14 25.30 -5.99
C ASP A 49 5.21 26.36 -6.57
N THR A 50 4.33 26.00 -7.51
CA THR A 50 3.41 26.92 -8.17
C THR A 50 2.00 26.87 -7.58
N PRO A 51 1.20 27.95 -7.65
CA PRO A 51 -0.20 27.90 -7.21
C PRO A 51 -1.04 26.83 -7.91
N GLU A 52 -0.74 26.53 -9.16
CA GLU A 52 -1.40 25.53 -9.98
C GLU A 52 -1.09 24.10 -9.47
N GLU A 53 0.17 23.82 -9.14
CA GLU A 53 0.61 22.54 -8.56
C GLU A 53 0.01 22.33 -7.17
N VAL A 54 0.09 23.35 -6.32
CA VAL A 54 -0.54 23.33 -4.98
C VAL A 54 -2.03 23.01 -5.08
N ALA A 55 -2.75 23.70 -5.98
CA ALA A 55 -4.17 23.48 -6.16
C ALA A 55 -4.45 22.07 -6.75
N ALA A 56 -3.59 21.54 -7.62
CA ALA A 56 -3.72 20.19 -8.17
C ALA A 56 -3.49 19.13 -7.08
N ALA A 57 -2.43 19.23 -6.28
CA ALA A 57 -2.15 18.32 -5.18
C ALA A 57 -3.34 18.26 -4.21
N ARG A 58 -3.79 19.39 -3.70
CA ARG A 58 -4.90 19.47 -2.75
C ARG A 58 -6.21 18.90 -3.30
N ARG A 59 -6.54 19.17 -4.57
CA ARG A 59 -7.73 18.58 -5.21
C ARG A 59 -7.62 17.07 -5.33
N THR A 60 -6.46 16.55 -5.67
CA THR A 60 -6.27 15.11 -5.89
C THR A 60 -6.32 14.33 -4.57
N TRP A 61 -5.63 14.81 -3.53
CA TRP A 61 -5.74 14.21 -2.19
C TRP A 61 -7.18 14.24 -1.66
N ALA A 62 -7.86 15.38 -1.83
CA ALA A 62 -9.27 15.50 -1.46
C ALA A 62 -10.18 14.56 -2.27
N ALA A 63 -9.91 14.36 -3.56
CA ALA A 63 -10.69 13.43 -4.38
C ALA A 63 -10.61 11.99 -3.85
N VAL A 64 -9.41 11.55 -3.46
CA VAL A 64 -9.23 10.22 -2.83
C VAL A 64 -9.94 10.16 -1.48
N ALA A 65 -9.71 11.11 -0.58
CA ALA A 65 -10.36 11.15 0.73
C ALA A 65 -11.89 11.16 0.63
N ASN A 66 -12.43 11.94 -0.32
CA ASN A 66 -13.88 12.04 -0.56
C ASN A 66 -14.46 10.78 -1.23
N ALA A 67 -13.66 9.99 -1.95
CA ALA A 67 -14.07 8.68 -2.44
C ALA A 67 -14.06 7.63 -1.33
N VAL A 68 -13.06 7.64 -0.45
CA VAL A 68 -12.95 6.70 0.68
C VAL A 68 -14.08 6.91 1.69
N ILE A 69 -14.45 8.16 2.01
CA ILE A 69 -15.46 8.48 3.04
C ILE A 69 -16.85 7.92 2.71
N GLU A 70 -17.12 7.59 1.43
CA GLU A 70 -18.36 6.90 1.04
C GLU A 70 -18.46 5.47 1.58
N PHE A 71 -17.35 4.87 2.02
CA PHE A 71 -17.24 3.47 2.44
C PHE A 71 -16.83 3.31 3.89
N GLU A 72 -15.93 4.16 4.37
CA GLU A 72 -15.39 4.08 5.72
C GLU A 72 -14.89 5.45 6.22
N PRO A 73 -14.76 5.64 7.55
CA PRO A 73 -14.23 6.87 8.11
C PRO A 73 -12.84 7.20 7.58
N VAL A 74 -12.56 8.48 7.36
CA VAL A 74 -11.23 9.00 6.98
C VAL A 74 -10.70 9.87 8.10
N ARG A 75 -9.45 9.63 8.51
CA ARG A 75 -8.66 10.45 9.42
C ARG A 75 -7.52 11.09 8.66
N MET A 76 -7.49 12.41 8.63
CA MET A 76 -6.51 13.19 7.88
C MET A 76 -5.60 13.94 8.84
N VAL A 77 -4.31 13.62 8.81
CA VAL A 77 -3.28 14.41 9.50
C VAL A 77 -3.05 15.69 8.70
N VAL A 78 -3.09 16.84 9.36
CA VAL A 78 -3.02 18.16 8.71
C VAL A 78 -2.12 19.08 9.53
N VAL A 79 -1.25 19.83 8.86
CA VAL A 79 -0.51 20.93 9.51
C VAL A 79 -1.50 21.98 10.02
N PRO A 80 -1.37 22.47 11.26
CA PRO A 80 -2.37 23.39 11.87
C PRO A 80 -2.75 24.60 11.00
N ALA A 81 -1.77 25.16 10.27
CA ALA A 81 -1.99 26.31 9.39
C ALA A 81 -2.90 25.99 8.18
N ASP A 82 -2.97 24.72 7.75
CA ASP A 82 -3.72 24.29 6.57
C ASP A 82 -5.12 23.74 6.88
N VAL A 83 -5.50 23.61 8.16
CA VAL A 83 -6.85 23.18 8.57
C VAL A 83 -7.97 23.96 7.85
N PRO A 84 -7.92 25.32 7.75
CA PRO A 84 -8.97 26.06 7.06
C PRO A 84 -9.07 25.75 5.56
N VAL A 85 -7.96 25.48 4.89
CA VAL A 85 -7.97 25.16 3.46
C VAL A 85 -8.37 23.70 3.23
N ALA A 86 -7.90 22.76 4.06
CA ALA A 86 -8.31 21.36 3.99
C ALA A 86 -9.83 21.20 4.12
N ARG A 87 -10.47 21.94 5.05
CA ARG A 87 -11.93 21.97 5.23
C ARG A 87 -12.71 22.48 4.02
N GLN A 88 -12.11 23.23 3.12
CA GLN A 88 -12.76 23.69 1.88
C GLN A 88 -12.82 22.61 0.80
N HIS A 89 -11.97 21.59 0.89
CA HIS A 89 -11.84 20.53 -0.11
C HIS A 89 -12.41 19.18 0.35
N LEU A 90 -12.33 18.91 1.65
CA LEU A 90 -12.69 17.62 2.23
C LEU A 90 -14.16 17.56 2.63
N HIS A 91 -14.74 16.36 2.53
CA HIS A 91 -16.06 16.09 3.09
C HIS A 91 -16.11 16.45 4.59
N PRO A 92 -17.23 17.01 5.11
CA PRO A 92 -17.32 17.45 6.51
C PRO A 92 -17.07 16.34 7.54
N ASP A 93 -17.36 15.10 7.18
CA ASP A 93 -17.18 13.94 8.06
C ASP A 93 -15.73 13.40 8.10
N VAL A 94 -14.81 13.94 7.30
CA VAL A 94 -13.38 13.65 7.43
C VAL A 94 -12.87 14.24 8.74
N GLU A 95 -12.35 13.38 9.63
CA GLU A 95 -11.74 13.80 10.89
C GLU A 95 -10.35 14.42 10.60
N LEU A 96 -10.10 15.64 11.11
CA LEU A 96 -8.78 16.27 10.99
C LEU A 96 -8.05 16.18 12.32
N LEU A 97 -6.78 15.71 12.26
CA LEU A 97 -5.86 15.66 13.40
C LEU A 97 -4.64 16.53 13.08
N GLU A 98 -4.25 17.38 14.01
CA GLU A 98 -3.20 18.37 13.79
C GLU A 98 -1.82 17.81 14.15
N ALA A 99 -0.89 17.78 13.17
CA ALA A 99 0.53 17.51 13.37
C ALA A 99 1.37 18.20 12.28
N GLU A 100 2.66 18.43 12.55
CA GLU A 100 3.59 18.91 11.54
C GLU A 100 3.93 17.79 10.56
N LEU A 101 4.10 18.11 9.28
CA LEU A 101 4.40 17.22 8.17
C LEU A 101 5.52 17.80 7.30
N ASP A 102 6.37 16.93 6.76
CA ASP A 102 7.31 17.31 5.71
C ASP A 102 6.73 16.96 4.32
N ASP A 103 5.95 15.87 4.21
CA ASP A 103 5.27 15.43 2.98
C ASP A 103 3.93 14.71 3.34
N ALA A 104 3.28 14.03 2.38
CA ALA A 104 1.92 13.53 2.54
C ALA A 104 1.72 12.05 2.19
N TRP A 105 2.76 11.24 2.26
CA TRP A 105 2.77 9.82 1.90
C TRP A 105 2.43 8.93 3.12
N MET A 106 1.16 8.92 3.54
CA MET A 106 0.72 8.26 4.77
C MET A 106 1.01 6.74 4.80
N ARG A 107 1.09 6.07 3.66
CA ARG A 107 1.48 4.66 3.59
C ARG A 107 2.86 4.42 4.18
N ASP A 108 3.77 5.36 3.98
CA ASP A 108 5.18 5.23 4.30
C ASP A 108 5.56 5.89 5.62
N ILE A 109 4.94 7.03 5.95
CA ILE A 109 5.20 7.77 7.19
C ILE A 109 4.31 7.31 8.35
N GLY A 110 3.18 6.66 8.07
CA GLY A 110 2.27 6.09 9.06
C GLY A 110 2.75 4.73 9.57
N PRO A 111 2.17 4.23 10.68
CA PRO A 111 2.52 2.92 11.20
C PRO A 111 1.87 1.80 10.37
N THR A 112 2.48 0.64 10.34
CA THR A 112 1.82 -0.59 9.85
C THR A 112 1.00 -1.20 10.98
N PHE A 113 -0.32 -1.27 10.80
CA PHE A 113 -1.19 -1.85 11.80
C PHE A 113 -1.17 -3.37 11.78
N VAL A 114 -1.23 -3.95 12.99
CA VAL A 114 -1.31 -5.40 13.21
C VAL A 114 -2.39 -5.72 14.24
N ARG A 115 -2.90 -6.93 14.21
CA ARG A 115 -3.82 -7.46 15.24
C ARG A 115 -3.12 -8.54 16.05
N SER A 116 -3.44 -8.64 17.33
CA SER A 116 -3.09 -9.84 18.09
C SER A 116 -3.82 -11.07 17.49
N ARG A 117 -3.21 -12.26 17.58
CA ARG A 117 -3.79 -13.48 16.98
C ARG A 117 -5.16 -13.85 17.52
N ASP A 118 -5.48 -13.45 18.76
CA ASP A 118 -6.81 -13.59 19.35
C ASP A 118 -7.81 -12.53 18.90
N GLY A 119 -7.36 -11.58 18.05
CA GLY A 119 -8.18 -10.48 17.52
C GLY A 119 -8.58 -9.42 18.56
N ALA A 120 -8.03 -9.46 19.78
CA ALA A 120 -8.50 -8.62 20.88
C ALA A 120 -7.74 -7.30 21.02
N ARG A 121 -6.57 -7.15 20.39
CA ARG A 121 -5.71 -5.97 20.52
C ARG A 121 -5.24 -5.48 19.15
N LEU A 122 -5.24 -4.16 19.01
CA LEU A 122 -4.62 -3.45 17.91
C LEU A 122 -3.17 -3.12 18.27
N GLY A 123 -2.23 -3.46 17.40
CA GLY A 123 -0.84 -3.02 17.46
C GLY A 123 -0.51 -2.13 16.27
N ALA A 124 0.52 -1.33 16.42
CA ALA A 124 1.04 -0.46 15.38
C ALA A 124 2.56 -0.58 15.33
N VAL A 125 3.09 -1.07 14.22
CA VAL A 125 4.53 -1.15 13.99
C VAL A 125 5.00 0.21 13.49
N ASP A 126 5.83 0.85 14.30
CA ASP A 126 6.46 2.12 13.98
C ASP A 126 7.86 1.83 13.41
N TRP A 127 7.95 1.83 12.08
CA TRP A 127 9.20 1.63 11.35
C TRP A 127 10.09 2.86 11.46
N VAL A 128 11.39 2.69 11.29
CA VAL A 128 12.27 3.85 11.09
C VAL A 128 12.04 4.38 9.68
N PHE A 129 11.53 5.60 9.57
CA PHE A 129 11.42 6.31 8.29
C PHE A 129 12.61 7.26 8.12
N ASN A 130 13.29 7.17 6.97
CA ASN A 130 14.48 7.98 6.68
C ASN A 130 14.45 8.61 5.28
N GLY A 131 13.27 8.91 4.74
CA GLY A 131 13.14 9.53 3.42
C GLY A 131 13.55 8.59 2.28
N TRP A 132 13.02 7.37 2.29
CA TRP A 132 13.20 6.34 1.25
C TRP A 132 14.67 6.00 0.97
N GLY A 133 15.47 5.81 2.02
CA GLY A 133 16.90 5.51 1.91
C GLY A 133 17.78 6.75 1.91
N ALA A 134 17.41 7.77 2.69
CA ALA A 134 18.13 9.03 2.88
C ALA A 134 18.40 9.77 1.56
N GLN A 135 17.36 9.89 0.72
CA GLN A 135 17.45 10.60 -0.55
C GLN A 135 17.63 12.10 -0.33
N ALA A 136 18.47 12.74 -1.14
CA ALA A 136 18.89 14.14 -0.93
C ALA A 136 17.75 15.16 -1.09
N TRP A 137 16.70 14.81 -1.81
CA TRP A 137 15.53 15.66 -2.02
C TRP A 137 14.51 15.58 -0.87
N ALA A 138 14.51 14.48 -0.08
CA ALA A 138 13.53 14.24 0.96
C ALA A 138 13.89 14.96 2.27
N SER A 139 12.87 15.47 2.95
CA SER A 139 12.91 15.86 4.36
C SER A 139 12.01 14.93 5.15
N TRP A 140 12.38 14.58 6.38
CA TRP A 140 11.63 13.63 7.20
C TRP A 140 11.70 13.91 8.71
N GLU A 141 12.04 15.14 9.10
CA GLU A 141 12.13 15.48 10.52
C GLU A 141 10.79 15.33 11.23
N HIS A 142 9.70 15.76 10.59
CA HIS A 142 8.34 15.65 11.10
C HIS A 142 7.73 14.29 10.73
N ASP A 143 7.88 13.86 9.50
CA ASP A 143 7.32 12.63 8.96
C ASP A 143 7.76 11.38 9.74
N SER A 144 9.02 11.34 10.20
CA SER A 144 9.54 10.25 11.04
C SER A 144 8.84 10.10 12.40
N ARG A 145 7.95 11.02 12.77
CA ARG A 145 7.18 11.01 14.03
C ARG A 145 5.71 10.67 13.83
N ILE A 146 5.25 10.61 12.57
CA ILE A 146 3.83 10.38 12.27
C ILE A 146 3.38 8.98 12.67
N GLY A 147 4.24 7.96 12.53
CA GLY A 147 3.95 6.61 13.01
C GLY A 147 3.61 6.58 14.50
N ALA A 148 4.41 7.24 15.33
CA ALA A 148 4.15 7.37 16.76
C ALA A 148 2.91 8.21 17.06
N PHE A 149 2.69 9.32 16.35
CA PHE A 149 1.50 10.18 16.49
C PHE A 149 0.20 9.41 16.21
N VAL A 150 0.15 8.66 15.11
CA VAL A 150 -1.01 7.84 14.74
C VAL A 150 -1.22 6.71 15.75
N THR A 151 -0.15 6.09 16.22
CA THR A 151 -0.20 5.04 17.26
C THR A 151 -0.85 5.56 18.54
N GLU A 152 -0.44 6.75 19.01
CA GLU A 152 -1.03 7.40 20.18
C GLU A 152 -2.50 7.76 19.96
N ALA A 153 -2.83 8.34 18.80
CA ALA A 153 -4.19 8.75 18.45
C ALA A 153 -5.19 7.57 18.37
N THR A 154 -4.70 6.36 18.04
CA THR A 154 -5.53 5.14 17.97
C THR A 154 -5.59 4.39 19.29
N GLY A 155 -4.67 4.63 20.22
CA GLY A 155 -4.50 3.82 21.44
C GLY A 155 -3.97 2.41 21.14
N ALA A 156 -3.39 2.19 19.95
CA ALA A 156 -2.76 0.91 19.59
C ALA A 156 -1.52 0.63 20.45
N GLU A 157 -1.20 -0.65 20.64
CA GLU A 157 0.06 -1.04 21.28
C GLU A 157 1.23 -0.74 20.37
N ALA A 158 2.16 0.11 20.83
CA ALA A 158 3.33 0.49 20.05
C ALA A 158 4.32 -0.67 19.91
N ILE A 159 4.72 -0.97 18.68
CA ILE A 159 5.69 -2.01 18.34
C ILE A 159 6.85 -1.31 17.60
N GLY A 160 7.90 -0.94 18.36
CA GLY A 160 9.08 -0.33 17.75
C GLY A 160 9.88 -1.33 16.90
N SER A 161 10.45 -0.86 15.80
CA SER A 161 11.39 -1.58 14.96
C SER A 161 12.65 -0.76 14.71
N SER A 162 13.78 -1.44 14.53
CA SER A 162 15.03 -0.80 14.07
C SER A 162 15.21 -0.88 12.55
N LEU A 163 14.31 -1.59 11.87
CA LEU A 163 14.33 -1.70 10.42
C LEU A 163 13.87 -0.38 9.80
N VAL A 164 14.66 0.17 8.90
CA VAL A 164 14.18 1.22 8.00
C VAL A 164 13.30 0.57 6.96
N ASN A 165 12.01 0.87 7.02
CA ASN A 165 11.00 0.29 6.14
C ASN A 165 9.83 1.26 5.97
N GLU A 166 9.12 1.11 4.89
CA GLU A 166 7.89 1.83 4.60
C GLU A 166 6.75 0.82 4.35
N GLY A 167 5.52 1.22 4.63
CA GLY A 167 4.34 0.37 4.40
C GLY A 167 4.17 -0.04 2.94
N GLY A 168 4.58 0.82 1.98
CA GLY A 168 4.59 0.51 0.56
C GLY A 168 5.64 -0.52 0.13
N GLY A 169 6.66 -0.75 0.98
CA GLY A 169 7.72 -1.75 0.75
C GLY A 169 7.31 -3.19 1.07
N ILE A 170 6.12 -3.42 1.65
CA ILE A 170 5.60 -4.73 2.04
C ILE A 170 4.14 -4.89 1.64
N HIS A 171 3.73 -6.13 1.31
CA HIS A 171 2.32 -6.48 1.11
C HIS A 171 2.05 -7.89 1.63
N VAL A 172 0.92 -8.12 2.30
CA VAL A 172 0.64 -9.40 2.99
C VAL A 172 -0.67 -10.05 2.57
N ASP A 173 -0.78 -11.37 2.81
CA ASP A 173 -2.01 -12.14 2.62
C ASP A 173 -2.88 -12.26 3.89
N GLY A 174 -2.43 -11.72 5.02
CA GLY A 174 -3.09 -11.91 6.31
C GLY A 174 -2.91 -13.30 6.93
N MET A 175 -2.14 -14.20 6.29
CA MET A 175 -1.93 -15.59 6.70
C MET A 175 -0.45 -15.93 6.96
N GLY A 176 0.41 -14.89 6.98
CA GLY A 176 1.84 -15.03 7.24
C GLY A 176 2.73 -14.96 6.01
N THR A 177 2.19 -14.78 4.82
CA THR A 177 2.98 -14.48 3.62
C THR A 177 3.19 -12.98 3.49
N VAL A 178 4.40 -12.56 3.13
CA VAL A 178 4.72 -11.17 2.77
C VAL A 178 5.45 -11.13 1.42
N LEU A 179 5.00 -10.24 0.54
CA LEU A 179 5.71 -9.81 -0.66
C LEU A 179 6.58 -8.60 -0.33
N LEU A 180 7.81 -8.57 -0.80
CA LEU A 180 8.76 -7.48 -0.61
C LEU A 180 9.82 -7.51 -1.71
N THR A 181 10.55 -6.41 -1.89
CA THR A 181 11.63 -6.35 -2.86
C THR A 181 12.99 -6.31 -2.17
N GLU A 182 14.01 -6.90 -2.82
CA GLU A 182 15.40 -6.84 -2.35
C GLU A 182 15.92 -5.41 -2.35
N THR A 183 15.56 -4.65 -3.38
CA THR A 183 16.06 -3.29 -3.58
C THR A 183 15.52 -2.27 -2.57
N VAL A 184 14.45 -2.59 -1.84
CA VAL A 184 13.97 -1.80 -0.70
C VAL A 184 14.57 -2.32 0.60
N GLN A 185 14.35 -3.59 0.92
CA GLN A 185 14.70 -4.12 2.24
C GLN A 185 16.21 -4.17 2.49
N LEU A 186 16.99 -4.44 1.43
CA LEU A 186 18.46 -4.56 1.50
C LEU A 186 19.16 -3.31 0.94
N ASP A 187 18.45 -2.21 0.73
CA ASP A 187 19.02 -0.93 0.29
C ASP A 187 20.07 -0.46 1.30
N PRO A 188 21.33 -0.21 0.88
CA PRO A 188 22.35 0.34 1.77
C PRO A 188 22.01 1.71 2.35
N GLY A 189 21.18 2.51 1.69
CA GLY A 189 20.66 3.79 2.20
C GLY A 189 19.61 3.62 3.30
N ARG A 190 18.90 2.49 3.31
CA ARG A 190 17.95 2.11 4.37
C ARG A 190 18.65 1.26 5.44
N ASN A 191 19.15 0.11 5.07
CA ASN A 191 19.62 -0.93 6.01
C ASN A 191 21.03 -1.41 5.67
N PRO A 192 22.08 -0.61 5.93
CA PRO A 192 23.44 -0.97 5.56
C PRO A 192 23.89 -2.28 6.24
N GLY A 193 24.20 -3.28 5.42
CA GLY A 193 24.69 -4.57 5.90
C GLY A 193 23.63 -5.55 6.42
N LEU A 194 22.35 -5.21 6.32
CA LEU A 194 21.24 -6.11 6.67
C LEU A 194 21.24 -7.33 5.74
N THR A 195 21.04 -8.51 6.31
CA THR A 195 20.81 -9.75 5.51
C THR A 195 19.33 -10.05 5.36
N ARG A 196 18.97 -10.91 4.38
CA ARG A 196 17.59 -11.41 4.27
C ARG A 196 17.11 -12.06 5.57
N ALA A 197 17.96 -12.85 6.21
CA ALA A 197 17.61 -13.53 7.46
C ALA A 197 17.30 -12.54 8.59
N ASP A 198 18.03 -11.42 8.68
CA ASP A 198 17.76 -10.37 9.65
C ASP A 198 16.41 -9.67 9.37
N ALA A 199 16.13 -9.35 8.10
CA ALA A 199 14.86 -8.77 7.69
C ALA A 199 13.68 -9.73 7.97
N GLU A 200 13.82 -10.99 7.60
CA GLU A 200 12.81 -12.03 7.85
C GLU A 200 12.52 -12.22 9.35
N ALA A 201 13.56 -12.20 10.19
CA ALA A 201 13.41 -12.30 11.64
C ALA A 201 12.64 -11.08 12.22
N GLU A 202 12.92 -9.88 11.72
CA GLU A 202 12.25 -8.67 12.16
C GLU A 202 10.79 -8.60 11.66
N LEU A 203 10.52 -9.00 10.42
CA LEU A 203 9.17 -9.11 9.88
C LEU A 203 8.35 -10.19 10.61
N ALA A 204 8.97 -11.33 10.96
CA ALA A 204 8.33 -12.33 11.78
C ALA A 204 7.96 -11.80 13.18
N ARG A 205 8.84 -11.00 13.78
CA ARG A 205 8.63 -10.40 15.10
C ARG A 205 7.53 -9.33 15.08
N THR A 206 7.49 -8.49 14.07
CA THR A 206 6.64 -7.29 14.01
C THR A 206 5.28 -7.57 13.38
N ILE A 207 5.24 -8.16 12.20
CA ILE A 207 4.02 -8.37 11.42
C ILE A 207 3.59 -9.84 11.34
N GLY A 208 4.30 -10.76 12.01
CA GLY A 208 3.96 -12.19 12.03
C GLY A 208 4.21 -12.91 10.72
N ALA A 209 5.09 -12.39 9.85
CA ALA A 209 5.48 -13.05 8.61
C ALA A 209 6.20 -14.38 8.88
N THR A 210 5.78 -15.44 8.21
CA THR A 210 6.42 -16.77 8.28
C THR A 210 7.03 -17.18 6.94
N THR A 211 6.65 -16.50 5.86
CA THR A 211 7.14 -16.73 4.50
C THR A 211 7.32 -15.40 3.79
N CYS A 212 8.55 -15.09 3.43
CA CYS A 212 8.91 -13.91 2.66
C CYS A 212 9.14 -14.28 1.19
N ILE A 213 8.37 -13.67 0.30
CA ILE A 213 8.55 -13.81 -1.15
C ILE A 213 9.35 -12.61 -1.63
N TRP A 214 10.64 -12.86 -1.88
CA TRP A 214 11.59 -11.84 -2.29
C TRP A 214 11.53 -11.59 -3.79
N LEU A 215 11.02 -10.44 -4.20
CA LEU A 215 11.09 -9.95 -5.56
C LEU A 215 12.44 -9.25 -5.77
N PRO A 216 13.15 -9.50 -6.90
CA PRO A 216 14.49 -8.94 -7.08
C PRO A 216 14.49 -7.42 -7.22
N ARG A 217 13.38 -6.83 -7.69
CA ARG A 217 13.25 -5.38 -7.94
C ARG A 217 11.79 -4.97 -8.21
N GLY A 218 11.55 -3.65 -8.19
CA GLY A 218 10.34 -2.99 -8.67
C GLY A 218 10.43 -2.52 -10.13
N LEU A 219 9.53 -1.59 -10.51
CA LEU A 219 9.45 -1.00 -11.84
C LEU A 219 10.64 -0.07 -12.14
N ASN A 220 10.94 0.19 -13.41
CA ASN A 220 12.19 0.84 -13.79
C ASN A 220 12.30 2.30 -13.34
N ARG A 221 11.25 3.11 -13.52
CA ARG A 221 11.29 4.54 -13.16
C ARG A 221 11.27 4.80 -11.66
N ASP A 222 10.84 3.82 -10.87
CA ASP A 222 10.88 3.91 -9.40
C ASP A 222 12.31 3.96 -8.82
N TYR A 223 13.33 3.85 -9.69
CA TYR A 223 14.74 4.06 -9.34
C TYR A 223 15.27 5.43 -9.73
N ASP A 224 14.47 6.24 -10.42
CA ASP A 224 14.81 7.61 -10.78
C ASP A 224 14.67 8.56 -9.58
N GLU A 225 14.91 9.85 -9.77
CA GLU A 225 14.69 10.88 -8.76
C GLU A 225 13.22 10.87 -8.33
N PHE A 226 12.96 11.00 -7.03
CA PHE A 226 11.64 10.91 -6.38
C PHE A 226 11.00 9.52 -6.29
N GLY A 227 11.64 8.46 -6.82
CA GLY A 227 11.17 7.08 -6.68
C GLY A 227 11.51 6.46 -5.34
N THR A 228 10.82 5.36 -5.01
CA THR A 228 10.98 4.62 -3.75
C THR A 228 12.08 3.57 -3.80
N ARG A 229 12.65 3.32 -4.97
CA ARG A 229 13.65 2.30 -5.31
C ARG A 229 13.13 0.87 -5.27
N GLY A 230 11.87 0.67 -5.58
CA GLY A 230 11.30 -0.64 -5.83
C GLY A 230 10.22 -1.07 -4.85
N HIS A 231 9.39 -0.16 -4.37
CA HIS A 231 8.23 -0.53 -3.56
C HIS A 231 7.38 -1.61 -4.24
N VAL A 232 6.89 -2.56 -3.43
CA VAL A 232 6.10 -3.67 -3.95
C VAL A 232 4.68 -3.26 -4.30
N ASP A 233 4.14 -2.22 -3.71
CA ASP A 233 2.76 -1.77 -3.84
C ASP A 233 2.40 -1.14 -5.20
N ILE A 234 3.38 -0.88 -6.07
CA ILE A 234 3.15 -0.56 -7.48
C ILE A 234 3.35 -1.78 -8.39
N VAL A 235 3.86 -2.88 -7.85
CA VAL A 235 4.26 -4.09 -8.59
C VAL A 235 3.26 -5.22 -8.43
N ALA A 236 2.92 -5.56 -7.18
CA ALA A 236 2.07 -6.70 -6.86
C ALA A 236 1.29 -6.52 -5.56
N THR A 237 0.08 -7.07 -5.51
CA THR A 237 -0.78 -7.12 -4.32
C THR A 237 -1.45 -8.48 -4.18
N ILE A 238 -1.87 -8.84 -2.97
CA ILE A 238 -2.56 -10.10 -2.65
C ILE A 238 -4.02 -9.80 -2.26
N PRO A 239 -4.98 -9.87 -3.20
CA PRO A 239 -6.38 -9.58 -2.91
C PRO A 239 -7.03 -10.63 -2.00
N SER A 240 -6.53 -11.86 -2.05
CA SER A 240 -6.96 -12.97 -1.21
C SER A 240 -5.84 -14.02 -1.11
N PRO A 241 -5.80 -14.85 -0.04
CA PRO A 241 -4.77 -15.85 0.11
C PRO A 241 -4.69 -16.81 -1.08
N GLY A 242 -3.50 -16.90 -1.70
CA GLY A 242 -3.24 -17.74 -2.88
C GLY A 242 -3.44 -17.04 -4.23
N VAL A 243 -3.88 -15.78 -4.26
CA VAL A 243 -4.01 -14.98 -5.49
C VAL A 243 -3.08 -13.77 -5.41
N VAL A 244 -2.33 -13.50 -6.47
CA VAL A 244 -1.51 -12.29 -6.62
C VAL A 244 -1.96 -11.54 -7.86
N LEU A 245 -2.26 -10.26 -7.71
CA LEU A 245 -2.36 -9.33 -8.83
C LEU A 245 -0.97 -8.78 -9.12
N LEU A 246 -0.59 -8.79 -10.39
CA LEU A 246 0.73 -8.35 -10.84
C LEU A 246 0.58 -7.28 -11.92
N HIS A 247 1.35 -6.20 -11.81
CA HIS A 247 1.51 -5.22 -12.88
C HIS A 247 1.98 -5.91 -14.16
N ASP A 248 1.18 -5.87 -15.22
CA ASP A 248 1.43 -6.60 -16.46
C ASP A 248 1.65 -5.64 -17.63
N GLN A 249 2.92 -5.22 -17.81
CA GLN A 249 3.30 -4.41 -18.96
C GLN A 249 3.44 -5.32 -20.20
N GLN A 250 2.48 -5.19 -21.12
CA GLN A 250 2.37 -6.06 -22.28
C GLN A 250 3.16 -5.59 -23.52
N ASP A 251 3.57 -4.31 -23.58
CA ASP A 251 4.36 -3.77 -24.69
C ASP A 251 5.83 -4.23 -24.57
N PRO A 252 6.34 -5.05 -25.53
CA PRO A 252 7.73 -5.52 -25.48
C PRO A 252 8.77 -4.39 -25.63
N SER A 253 8.39 -3.22 -26.08
CA SER A 253 9.28 -2.06 -26.19
C SER A 253 9.39 -1.26 -24.88
N HIS A 254 8.45 -1.47 -23.96
CA HIS A 254 8.45 -0.82 -22.65
C HIS A 254 9.48 -1.46 -21.71
N PRO A 255 10.28 -0.69 -20.96
CA PRO A 255 11.30 -1.23 -20.07
C PRO A 255 10.74 -2.17 -19.00
N ASP A 256 9.51 -1.95 -18.52
CA ASP A 256 8.88 -2.79 -17.49
C ASP A 256 8.29 -4.11 -18.02
N HIS A 257 8.24 -4.32 -19.33
CA HIS A 257 7.82 -5.60 -19.90
C HIS A 257 8.69 -6.77 -19.40
N ALA A 258 10.01 -6.60 -19.40
CA ALA A 258 10.92 -7.62 -18.91
C ALA A 258 10.77 -7.86 -17.40
N VAL A 259 10.52 -6.79 -16.63
CA VAL A 259 10.26 -6.86 -15.18
C VAL A 259 8.98 -7.66 -14.91
N SER A 260 7.86 -7.31 -15.56
CA SER A 260 6.58 -8.02 -15.39
C SER A 260 6.72 -9.53 -15.68
N ARG A 261 7.43 -9.90 -16.74
CA ARG A 261 7.68 -11.31 -17.08
C ARG A 261 8.51 -12.03 -16.03
N GLN A 262 9.62 -11.42 -15.60
CA GLN A 262 10.49 -12.00 -14.58
C GLN A 262 9.74 -12.23 -13.27
N LEU A 263 8.95 -11.26 -12.84
CA LEU A 263 8.21 -11.34 -11.58
C LEU A 263 7.07 -12.36 -11.67
N ARG A 264 6.41 -12.48 -12.83
CA ARG A 264 5.39 -13.52 -13.07
C ARG A 264 5.97 -14.92 -12.89
N GLU A 265 7.09 -15.23 -13.55
CA GLU A 265 7.75 -16.53 -13.46
C GLU A 265 8.13 -16.86 -12.01
N LEU A 266 8.64 -15.88 -11.26
CA LEU A 266 9.01 -16.06 -9.86
C LEU A 266 7.76 -16.33 -8.98
N LEU A 267 6.70 -15.55 -9.16
CA LEU A 267 5.48 -15.69 -8.35
C LEU A 267 4.72 -16.98 -8.64
N GLU A 268 4.68 -17.45 -9.89
CA GLU A 268 4.08 -18.74 -10.28
C GLU A 268 4.80 -19.92 -9.63
N ASP A 269 6.11 -19.82 -9.40
CA ASP A 269 6.91 -20.85 -8.72
C ASP A 269 6.91 -20.71 -7.19
N ALA A 270 6.61 -19.56 -6.67
CA ALA A 270 6.57 -19.28 -5.23
C ALA A 270 5.44 -20.06 -4.52
N ARG A 271 5.56 -20.14 -3.20
CA ARG A 271 4.53 -20.73 -2.33
C ARG A 271 4.25 -19.79 -1.17
N ASP A 272 2.98 -19.68 -0.84
CA ASP A 272 2.52 -18.94 0.32
C ASP A 272 2.87 -19.64 1.65
N ALA A 273 2.57 -19.01 2.78
CA ALA A 273 2.82 -19.55 4.11
C ALA A 273 2.09 -20.87 4.40
N ARG A 274 1.11 -21.26 3.58
CA ARG A 274 0.39 -22.53 3.65
C ARG A 274 0.98 -23.58 2.71
N GLY A 275 2.07 -23.25 1.98
CA GLY A 275 2.70 -24.11 0.98
C GLY A 275 1.94 -24.20 -0.35
N GLN A 276 0.96 -23.33 -0.60
CA GLN A 276 0.17 -23.29 -1.83
C GLN A 276 0.86 -22.44 -2.89
N ARG A 277 0.73 -22.80 -4.17
CA ARG A 277 1.15 -21.94 -5.28
C ARG A 277 0.17 -20.78 -5.45
N PHE A 278 0.67 -19.65 -5.95
CA PHE A 278 -0.17 -18.53 -6.31
C PHE A 278 -0.84 -18.73 -7.67
N GLU A 279 -2.08 -18.26 -7.77
CA GLU A 279 -2.69 -17.85 -9.02
C GLU A 279 -2.21 -16.41 -9.30
N VAL A 280 -1.46 -16.21 -10.39
CA VAL A 280 -0.91 -14.91 -10.76
C VAL A 280 -1.76 -14.28 -11.84
N VAL A 281 -2.53 -13.25 -11.48
CA VAL A 281 -3.43 -12.52 -12.38
C VAL A 281 -2.74 -11.23 -12.83
N GLY A 282 -2.57 -11.04 -14.14
CA GLY A 282 -2.02 -9.80 -14.69
C GLY A 282 -3.06 -8.69 -14.69
N VAL A 283 -2.71 -7.55 -14.14
CA VAL A 283 -3.45 -6.30 -14.29
C VAL A 283 -2.78 -5.51 -15.42
N PRO A 284 -3.44 -5.31 -16.57
CA PRO A 284 -2.81 -4.62 -17.70
C PRO A 284 -2.31 -3.24 -17.29
N ALA A 285 -1.04 -2.96 -17.57
CA ALA A 285 -0.46 -1.64 -17.32
C ALA A 285 -1.02 -0.59 -18.30
N PRO A 286 -0.97 0.70 -17.98
CA PRO A 286 -1.24 1.75 -18.95
C PRO A 286 -0.37 1.57 -20.21
N ARG A 287 -0.98 1.77 -21.38
CA ARG A 287 -0.40 1.31 -22.65
C ARG A 287 0.38 2.37 -23.39
N THR A 288 -0.09 3.60 -23.33
CA THR A 288 0.35 4.68 -24.22
C THR A 288 0.96 5.85 -23.46
N LEU A 289 1.07 5.80 -22.14
CA LEU A 289 1.47 6.93 -21.34
C LEU A 289 2.99 7.10 -21.33
N ALA A 290 3.40 8.31 -21.68
CA ALA A 290 4.77 8.77 -21.62
C ALA A 290 4.78 10.26 -21.23
N ASP A 291 5.83 10.70 -20.59
CA ASP A 291 6.13 12.09 -20.29
C ASP A 291 7.38 12.57 -21.05
N GLY A 292 7.99 13.69 -20.63
CA GLY A 292 9.20 14.24 -21.26
C GLY A 292 10.45 13.37 -21.13
N GLU A 293 10.44 12.38 -20.23
CA GLU A 293 11.55 11.47 -19.94
C GLU A 293 11.37 10.07 -20.53
N GLY A 294 10.16 9.75 -21.00
CA GLY A 294 9.86 8.49 -21.65
C GLY A 294 8.61 7.77 -21.11
N PRO A 295 8.53 6.43 -21.27
CA PRO A 295 7.42 5.66 -20.75
C PRO A 295 7.31 5.76 -19.23
N VAL A 296 6.08 5.92 -18.72
CA VAL A 296 5.81 5.99 -17.27
C VAL A 296 5.61 4.60 -16.66
N ASP A 297 5.86 4.46 -15.38
CA ASP A 297 5.65 3.22 -14.58
C ASP A 297 4.34 3.22 -13.78
N TRP A 298 3.34 3.98 -14.24
CA TRP A 298 2.05 4.08 -13.57
C TRP A 298 1.33 2.74 -13.49
N SER A 299 0.70 2.47 -12.35
CA SER A 299 0.21 1.14 -12.05
C SER A 299 -1.17 1.14 -11.39
N TYR A 300 -2.10 0.33 -11.91
CA TYR A 300 -3.39 0.07 -11.27
C TYR A 300 -3.27 -0.83 -10.01
N ILE A 301 -2.09 -1.42 -9.79
CA ILE A 301 -1.82 -2.18 -8.56
C ILE A 301 -1.86 -1.25 -7.33
N ASN A 302 -1.51 0.02 -7.50
CA ASN A 302 -1.47 1.00 -6.41
C ASN A 302 -2.87 1.54 -6.05
N HIS A 303 -3.82 0.63 -5.78
CA HIS A 303 -5.18 0.92 -5.36
C HIS A 303 -5.35 0.72 -3.84
N LEU A 304 -6.39 1.30 -3.27
CA LEU A 304 -6.78 1.09 -1.87
C LEU A 304 -8.02 0.20 -1.81
N VAL A 305 -7.96 -0.85 -1.01
CA VAL A 305 -9.13 -1.63 -0.62
C VAL A 305 -9.80 -0.93 0.57
N VAL A 306 -11.11 -0.74 0.52
CA VAL A 306 -11.92 -0.15 1.59
C VAL A 306 -13.11 -1.07 1.90
N ASN A 307 -13.82 -0.83 3.00
CA ASN A 307 -15.04 -1.59 3.31
C ASN A 307 -16.03 -1.47 2.15
N ASP A 308 -16.46 -2.62 1.58
CA ASP A 308 -17.41 -2.72 0.47
C ASP A 308 -16.96 -2.00 -0.83
N GLY A 309 -15.69 -1.57 -0.95
CA GLY A 309 -15.19 -0.87 -2.14
C GLY A 309 -13.71 -1.07 -2.41
N VAL A 310 -13.29 -0.60 -3.59
CA VAL A 310 -11.89 -0.45 -4.03
C VAL A 310 -11.76 0.93 -4.66
N ILE A 311 -10.87 1.75 -4.16
CA ILE A 311 -10.52 3.04 -4.76
C ILE A 311 -9.34 2.80 -5.70
N ALA A 312 -9.62 2.82 -6.98
CA ALA A 312 -8.68 2.42 -8.03
C ALA A 312 -8.11 3.63 -8.78
N CYS A 313 -6.85 3.54 -9.18
CA CYS A 313 -6.23 4.51 -10.06
C CYS A 313 -6.88 4.46 -11.45
N THR A 314 -7.10 5.61 -12.07
CA THR A 314 -7.38 5.76 -13.49
C THR A 314 -6.42 6.77 -14.10
N PHE A 315 -6.12 6.59 -15.38
CA PHE A 315 -5.09 7.38 -16.05
C PHE A 315 -5.61 8.05 -17.35
N GLY A 316 -6.89 7.84 -17.69
CA GLY A 316 -7.44 8.23 -18.99
C GLY A 316 -6.83 7.41 -20.14
N ASP A 317 -6.37 6.21 -19.83
CA ASP A 317 -5.77 5.26 -20.77
C ASP A 317 -6.82 4.24 -21.27
N GLU A 318 -6.58 3.67 -22.45
CA GLU A 318 -7.49 2.64 -23.02
C GLU A 318 -7.55 1.35 -22.17
N GLN A 319 -6.63 1.15 -21.23
CA GLN A 319 -6.61 0.02 -20.30
C GLN A 319 -7.40 0.28 -19.02
N ASP A 320 -7.89 1.49 -18.74
CA ASP A 320 -8.63 1.80 -17.51
C ASP A 320 -9.76 0.79 -17.29
N ASP A 321 -10.66 0.62 -18.26
CA ASP A 321 -11.81 -0.28 -18.12
C ASP A 321 -11.41 -1.75 -17.91
N ALA A 322 -10.39 -2.22 -18.63
CA ALA A 322 -9.91 -3.59 -18.51
C ALA A 322 -9.29 -3.86 -17.14
N SER A 323 -8.48 -2.93 -16.65
CA SER A 323 -7.79 -3.06 -15.35
C SER A 323 -8.76 -2.93 -14.19
N LEU A 324 -9.72 -2.00 -14.25
CA LEU A 324 -10.79 -1.91 -13.25
C LEU A 324 -11.65 -3.18 -13.24
N GLY A 325 -11.88 -3.81 -14.40
CA GLY A 325 -12.56 -5.11 -14.51
C GLY A 325 -11.82 -6.22 -13.77
N VAL A 326 -10.49 -6.30 -13.93
CA VAL A 326 -9.65 -7.26 -13.18
C VAL A 326 -9.75 -7.02 -11.66
N LEU A 327 -9.72 -5.76 -11.21
CA LEU A 327 -9.89 -5.44 -9.80
C LEU A 327 -11.29 -5.84 -9.29
N ALA A 328 -12.34 -5.61 -10.07
CA ALA A 328 -13.70 -6.01 -9.68
C ALA A 328 -13.82 -7.54 -9.53
N ASP A 329 -13.18 -8.30 -10.40
CA ASP A 329 -13.16 -9.77 -10.31
C ASP A 329 -12.32 -10.26 -9.11
N ALA A 330 -11.22 -9.57 -8.80
CA ALA A 330 -10.35 -9.92 -7.69
C ALA A 330 -10.94 -9.60 -6.30
N TYR A 331 -11.83 -8.61 -6.23
CA TYR A 331 -12.49 -8.18 -4.98
C TYR A 331 -14.03 -8.34 -5.08
N PRO A 332 -14.54 -9.58 -5.14
CA PRO A 332 -15.95 -9.83 -5.35
C PRO A 332 -16.82 -9.21 -4.26
N GLY A 333 -17.89 -8.53 -4.69
CA GLY A 333 -18.84 -7.85 -3.80
C GLY A 333 -18.42 -6.43 -3.40
N ARG A 334 -17.24 -5.95 -3.80
CA ARG A 334 -16.79 -4.57 -3.59
C ARG A 334 -17.04 -3.71 -4.84
N ARG A 335 -17.47 -2.48 -4.63
CA ARG A 335 -17.66 -1.49 -5.73
C ARG A 335 -16.30 -0.86 -6.07
N VAL A 336 -15.86 -1.00 -7.31
CA VAL A 336 -14.64 -0.32 -7.80
C VAL A 336 -15.00 1.12 -8.18
N VAL A 337 -14.25 2.07 -7.62
CA VAL A 337 -14.40 3.51 -7.90
C VAL A 337 -13.09 4.04 -8.44
N GLY A 338 -13.08 4.49 -9.69
CA GLY A 338 -11.90 5.08 -10.32
C GLY A 338 -11.70 6.53 -9.89
N VAL A 339 -10.47 6.88 -9.55
CA VAL A 339 -10.02 8.25 -9.28
C VAL A 339 -8.84 8.57 -10.19
N ASP A 340 -8.84 9.74 -10.81
CA ASP A 340 -7.72 10.19 -11.66
C ASP A 340 -6.43 10.30 -10.83
N ALA A 341 -5.53 9.36 -11.04
CA ALA A 341 -4.28 9.23 -10.30
C ALA A 341 -3.06 9.82 -11.03
N ARG A 342 -3.25 10.40 -12.23
CA ARG A 342 -2.15 11.02 -12.97
C ARG A 342 -1.40 12.06 -12.15
N PRO A 343 -2.09 13.00 -11.45
CA PRO A 343 -1.38 13.99 -10.63
C PRO A 343 -0.70 13.39 -9.39
N LEU A 344 -1.08 12.18 -8.93
CA LEU A 344 -0.38 11.46 -7.88
C LEU A 344 0.93 10.87 -8.42
N PHE A 345 0.83 10.10 -9.50
CA PHE A 345 2.00 9.46 -10.11
C PHE A 345 3.02 10.46 -10.66
N ASP A 346 2.58 11.62 -11.14
CA ASP A 346 3.47 12.75 -11.48
C ASP A 346 4.30 13.26 -10.27
N ARG A 347 3.90 12.85 -9.05
CA ARG A 347 4.54 13.18 -7.77
C ARG A 347 5.23 11.98 -7.09
N GLY A 348 5.32 10.84 -7.78
CA GLY A 348 6.09 9.68 -7.33
C GLY A 348 5.28 8.55 -6.69
N GLY A 349 3.93 8.56 -6.73
CA GLY A 349 3.14 7.45 -6.18
C GLY A 349 1.68 7.49 -6.57
N GLY A 350 0.87 6.56 -6.03
CA GLY A 350 -0.55 6.45 -6.34
C GLY A 350 -1.45 6.51 -5.10
N ILE A 351 -2.65 5.97 -5.23
CA ILE A 351 -3.69 6.02 -4.19
C ILE A 351 -3.27 5.24 -2.94
N HIS A 352 -2.65 4.07 -3.11
CA HIS A 352 -2.16 3.26 -2.00
C HIS A 352 -1.09 4.01 -1.17
N CYS A 353 -0.17 4.69 -1.85
CA CYS A 353 0.93 5.42 -1.22
C CYS A 353 0.46 6.55 -0.29
N ILE A 354 -0.68 7.18 -0.57
CA ILE A 354 -1.21 8.28 0.24
C ILE A 354 -2.20 7.83 1.32
N THR A 355 -2.44 6.54 1.47
CA THR A 355 -3.46 5.97 2.35
C THR A 355 -2.89 4.84 3.22
N GLN A 356 -3.40 4.72 4.46
CA GLN A 356 -3.05 3.63 5.37
C GLN A 356 -4.32 3.14 6.07
N GLN A 357 -4.69 1.88 5.88
CA GLN A 357 -5.84 1.29 6.53
C GLN A 357 -5.57 0.96 8.00
N GLN A 358 -6.53 1.23 8.86
CA GLN A 358 -6.59 0.74 10.23
C GLN A 358 -7.57 -0.42 10.30
N PRO A 359 -7.13 -1.66 10.59
CA PRO A 359 -8.02 -2.81 10.64
C PRO A 359 -8.96 -2.71 11.85
N ALA A 360 -10.20 -3.19 11.69
CA ALA A 360 -11.12 -3.42 12.79
C ALA A 360 -10.68 -4.61 13.65
N LEU A 361 -11.01 -4.57 14.93
CA LEU A 361 -10.80 -5.67 15.88
C LEU A 361 -11.99 -6.64 15.89
#